data_25ae21b488e7ef2000f01e99e6a6a8ae
#
_entry.id   25ae21b488e7ef2000f01e99e6a6a8ae
#
_cell.length_a   1.000
_cell.length_b   1.000
_cell.length_c   1.000
_cell.angle_alpha   90.00
_cell.angle_beta   90.00
_cell.angle_gamma   90.00
#
_symmetry.space_group_name_H-M   'P 1'
#
loop_
_entity.id
_entity.type
_entity.pdbx_description
1 polymer ?
#
loop_
_entity_poly.entity_id
_entity_poly.type
_entity_poly.pdbx_seq_one_letter_code
_entity_poly.pdbx_strand_id
1 'polypeptide(L)'
;MSDNKDFLSEKERRRLRVKRMKKMLIMTLVISILIPIITCIILCVKVAHLESDMRDLIEAKNSSTSVAEGGTDSESPNAIQSQPDSENYTKEDETLAQEETSVETVTETEPQVMKKVYLTFDDGPSVNTQNIIDILARYNVKATFFVVGKTDDASIALYKQIVDSGNSIGMHSYSHRYSTLYESTDAFAQDLAQIRQLITDATGVEPVLYRFPGGSSNTVSGEPMTEFIKYLNEQNITYFDWNVSSQDATSNAVSADEIYNNVMAGVDNNDVSVVLMHDTEYKNTTVEALPK
;
A
#
# COMPACT_ATOMS: atom_id res chain seq x y z
N MET A 1 -29.14 -45.88 57.15
CA MET A 1 -27.93 -46.19 56.30
C MET A 1 -27.37 -44.87 55.87
N SER A 2 -26.42 -44.42 56.60
CA SER A 2 -25.87 -43.03 56.54
C SER A 2 -24.66 -42.94 55.62
N ASP A 3 -24.64 -41.87 54.86
CA ASP A 3 -23.64 -41.45 53.93
C ASP A 3 -22.20 -41.47 54.47
N ASN A 4 -21.35 -42.30 53.90
CA ASN A 4 -19.93 -42.28 54.08
C ASN A 4 -19.29 -41.57 52.88
N LYS A 5 -19.49 -40.23 52.81
CA LYS A 5 -18.79 -39.36 51.85
C LYS A 5 -17.67 -38.62 52.53
N ASP A 6 -16.44 -39.09 52.26
CA ASP A 6 -15.23 -38.31 52.09
C ASP A 6 -14.70 -37.46 53.23
N PHE A 7 -13.96 -38.10 54.12
CA PHE A 7 -12.88 -37.44 54.89
C PHE A 7 -11.51 -37.71 54.24
N LEU A 8 -11.31 -37.17 53.06
CA LEU A 8 -9.93 -36.99 52.56
C LEU A 8 -9.26 -35.95 53.43
N SER A 9 -8.13 -36.31 54.09
CA SER A 9 -7.36 -35.36 54.88
C SER A 9 -6.94 -34.14 54.04
N GLU A 10 -6.83 -32.98 54.70
CA GLU A 10 -6.45 -31.74 54.02
C GLU A 10 -5.14 -31.87 53.20
N LYS A 11 -4.22 -32.73 53.68
CA LYS A 11 -2.98 -33.10 53.03
C LYS A 11 -3.18 -33.89 51.74
N GLU A 12 -4.20 -34.76 51.67
CA GLU A 12 -4.54 -35.49 50.43
C GLU A 12 -5.26 -34.62 49.41
N ARG A 13 -6.12 -33.71 49.86
CA ARG A 13 -6.77 -32.71 48.98
C ARG A 13 -5.72 -31.78 48.36
N ARG A 14 -4.71 -31.40 49.12
CA ARG A 14 -3.59 -30.57 48.63
C ARG A 14 -2.73 -31.34 47.62
N ARG A 15 -2.46 -32.62 47.84
CA ARG A 15 -1.71 -33.48 46.91
C ARG A 15 -2.49 -33.68 45.58
N LEU A 16 -3.79 -33.85 45.64
CA LEU A 16 -4.65 -34.01 44.47
C LEU A 16 -4.72 -32.70 43.66
N ARG A 17 -4.83 -31.53 44.32
CA ARG A 17 -4.78 -30.22 43.66
C ARG A 17 -3.42 -29.99 42.94
N VAL A 18 -2.31 -30.29 43.59
CA VAL A 18 -0.99 -30.16 43.00
C VAL A 18 -0.82 -31.09 41.78
N LYS A 19 -1.33 -32.35 41.89
CA LYS A 19 -1.31 -33.30 40.76
C LYS A 19 -2.15 -32.79 39.59
N ARG A 20 -3.35 -32.21 39.83
CA ARG A 20 -4.20 -31.63 38.80
C ARG A 20 -3.53 -30.40 38.15
N MET A 21 -2.96 -29.50 38.95
CA MET A 21 -2.21 -28.34 38.41
C MET A 21 -1.03 -28.74 37.56
N LYS A 22 -0.20 -29.73 37.99
CA LYS A 22 0.90 -30.25 37.18
C LYS A 22 0.39 -30.85 35.84
N LYS A 23 -0.72 -31.58 35.87
CA LYS A 23 -1.31 -32.18 34.67
C LYS A 23 -1.86 -31.10 33.72
N MET A 24 -2.48 -30.04 34.24
CA MET A 24 -2.93 -28.91 33.44
C MET A 24 -1.74 -28.14 32.83
N LEU A 25 -0.70 -27.90 33.62
CA LEU A 25 0.50 -27.20 33.15
C LEU A 25 1.21 -27.98 32.03
N ILE A 26 1.30 -29.30 32.14
CA ILE A 26 1.86 -30.15 31.08
C ILE A 26 0.97 -30.13 29.84
N MET A 27 -0.35 -30.21 30.00
CA MET A 27 -1.29 -30.14 28.88
C MET A 27 -1.20 -28.78 28.13
N THR A 28 -1.16 -27.67 28.85
CA THR A 28 -1.00 -26.34 28.22
C THR A 28 0.33 -26.22 27.49
N LEU A 29 1.41 -26.74 28.04
CA LEU A 29 2.73 -26.77 27.38
C LEU A 29 2.70 -27.61 26.09
N VAL A 30 2.09 -28.81 26.13
CA VAL A 30 1.97 -29.66 24.95
C VAL A 30 1.09 -29.00 23.86
N ILE A 31 -0.01 -28.37 24.22
CA ILE A 31 -0.89 -27.68 23.29
C ILE A 31 -0.17 -26.49 22.65
N SER A 32 0.60 -25.72 23.43
CA SER A 32 1.36 -24.55 22.91
C SER A 32 2.46 -24.94 21.91
N ILE A 33 2.96 -26.17 21.97
CA ILE A 33 3.94 -26.70 21.01
C ILE A 33 3.24 -27.32 19.78
N LEU A 34 2.13 -28.02 19.99
CA LEU A 34 1.43 -28.71 18.89
C LEU A 34 0.71 -27.74 17.94
N ILE A 35 0.13 -26.66 18.44
CA ILE A 35 -0.58 -25.69 17.59
C ILE A 35 0.35 -25.07 16.52
N PRO A 36 1.55 -24.54 16.84
CA PRO A 36 2.46 -24.00 15.83
C PRO A 36 2.92 -25.06 14.82
N ILE A 37 3.15 -26.30 15.26
CA ILE A 37 3.56 -27.38 14.36
C ILE A 37 2.46 -27.71 13.34
N ILE A 38 1.21 -27.80 13.80
CA ILE A 38 0.07 -28.06 12.93
C ILE A 38 -0.14 -26.92 11.94
N THR A 39 -0.03 -25.67 12.41
CA THR A 39 -0.13 -24.49 11.51
C THR A 39 0.99 -24.44 10.48
N CYS A 40 2.23 -24.79 10.84
CA CYS A 40 3.33 -24.93 9.88
C CYS A 40 3.04 -26.00 8.81
N ILE A 41 2.56 -27.17 9.20
CA ILE A 41 2.22 -28.24 8.27
C ILE A 41 1.11 -27.80 7.29
N ILE A 42 0.06 -27.15 7.78
CA ILE A 42 -1.03 -26.63 6.94
C ILE A 42 -0.50 -25.58 5.95
N LEU A 43 0.39 -24.69 6.39
CA LEU A 43 1.03 -23.69 5.52
C LEU A 43 1.89 -24.34 4.45
N CYS A 44 2.72 -25.32 4.81
CA CYS A 44 3.55 -26.06 3.84
C CYS A 44 2.70 -26.76 2.77
N VAL A 45 1.57 -27.38 3.16
CA VAL A 45 0.66 -28.02 2.20
C VAL A 45 0.02 -26.98 1.28
N LYS A 46 -0.38 -25.81 1.79
CA LYS A 46 -0.94 -24.72 0.97
C LYS A 46 0.08 -24.17 -0.01
N VAL A 47 1.33 -23.97 0.41
CA VAL A 47 2.40 -23.51 -0.49
C VAL A 47 2.66 -24.53 -1.59
N ALA A 48 2.74 -25.82 -1.28
CA ALA A 48 2.93 -26.88 -2.27
C ALA A 48 1.76 -26.94 -3.28
N HIS A 49 0.53 -26.66 -2.84
CA HIS A 49 -0.64 -26.60 -3.74
C HIS A 49 -0.57 -25.40 -4.68
N LEU A 50 -0.19 -24.22 -4.15
CA LEU A 50 0.01 -23.01 -4.96
C LEU A 50 1.13 -23.17 -6.00
N GLU A 51 2.22 -23.87 -5.66
CA GLU A 51 3.29 -24.18 -6.62
C GLU A 51 2.82 -25.10 -7.75
N SER A 52 1.93 -26.06 -7.44
CA SER A 52 1.30 -26.93 -8.44
C SER A 52 0.41 -26.10 -9.38
N ASP A 53 -0.46 -25.27 -8.83
CA ASP A 53 -1.39 -24.43 -9.62
C ASP A 53 -0.63 -23.43 -10.52
N MET A 54 0.51 -22.88 -10.04
CA MET A 54 1.37 -22.02 -10.86
C MET A 54 2.04 -22.78 -12.01
N ARG A 55 2.47 -24.03 -11.79
CA ARG A 55 3.06 -24.85 -12.87
C ARG A 55 2.03 -25.13 -13.96
N ASP A 56 0.81 -25.49 -13.56
CA ASP A 56 -0.28 -25.78 -14.50
C ASP A 56 -0.66 -24.54 -15.34
N LEU A 57 -0.63 -23.34 -14.74
CA LEU A 57 -0.85 -22.07 -15.44
C LEU A 57 0.28 -21.72 -16.43
N ILE A 58 1.54 -22.02 -16.08
CA ILE A 58 2.69 -21.80 -16.96
C ILE A 58 2.65 -22.77 -18.14
N GLU A 59 2.28 -24.01 -17.91
CA GLU A 59 2.16 -25.04 -18.94
C GLU A 59 1.00 -24.73 -19.90
N ALA A 60 -0.14 -24.27 -19.40
CA ALA A 60 -1.27 -23.81 -20.20
C ALA A 60 -0.91 -22.58 -21.06
N LYS A 61 -0.10 -21.64 -20.53
CA LYS A 61 0.37 -20.46 -21.26
C LYS A 61 1.37 -20.85 -22.37
N ASN A 62 2.26 -21.79 -22.10
CA ASN A 62 3.25 -22.25 -23.09
C ASN A 62 2.60 -23.07 -24.21
N SER A 63 1.53 -23.82 -23.93
CA SER A 63 0.77 -24.56 -24.96
C SER A 63 -0.08 -23.64 -25.85
N SER A 64 -0.53 -22.49 -25.35
CA SER A 64 -1.24 -21.50 -26.16
C SER A 64 -0.33 -20.66 -27.06
N THR A 65 0.97 -20.58 -26.76
CA THR A 65 1.94 -19.84 -27.58
C THR A 65 2.50 -20.71 -28.73
N SER A 66 2.39 -22.03 -28.65
CA SER A 66 2.88 -22.93 -29.69
C SER A 66 1.90 -23.22 -30.84
N VAL A 67 0.72 -22.63 -30.84
CA VAL A 67 -0.31 -22.81 -31.91
C VAL A 67 -0.36 -21.61 -32.88
N ALA A 68 0.48 -20.59 -32.68
CA ALA A 68 0.48 -19.37 -33.50
C ALA A 68 1.60 -19.27 -34.56
N GLU A 69 2.37 -20.37 -34.80
CA GLU A 69 3.34 -20.41 -35.89
C GLU A 69 3.09 -21.64 -36.78
N GLY A 70 2.37 -21.44 -37.86
CA GLY A 70 2.24 -22.45 -38.91
C GLY A 70 1.11 -22.15 -39.89
N GLY A 71 1.45 -21.52 -41.03
CA GLY A 71 0.49 -21.42 -42.13
C GLY A 71 0.81 -20.31 -43.13
N THR A 72 1.66 -20.67 -44.02
CA THR A 72 2.18 -20.05 -45.24
C THR A 72 1.14 -19.64 -46.28
N ASP A 73 1.56 -18.66 -47.04
CA ASP A 73 1.55 -18.48 -48.50
C ASP A 73 0.46 -17.68 -49.21
N SER A 74 1.01 -16.76 -49.98
CA SER A 74 0.75 -16.29 -51.33
C SER A 74 -0.51 -15.40 -51.58
N GLU A 75 -0.37 -14.26 -52.11
CA GLU A 75 -0.12 -13.76 -53.46
C GLU A 75 -0.27 -12.23 -53.51
N SER A 76 0.67 -11.58 -54.15
CA SER A 76 0.62 -10.25 -54.76
C SER A 76 0.01 -10.41 -56.20
N PRO A 77 -0.42 -9.41 -56.97
CA PRO A 77 0.15 -8.10 -57.18
C PRO A 77 -0.82 -6.95 -57.63
N ASN A 78 -0.29 -5.79 -57.76
CA ASN A 78 -0.42 -4.69 -58.77
C ASN A 78 -0.62 -3.31 -58.13
N ALA A 79 0.36 -2.51 -58.19
CA ALA A 79 0.84 -1.52 -59.13
C ALA A 79 -0.22 -0.51 -59.66
N ILE A 80 -0.02 0.78 -59.36
CA ILE A 80 -0.11 1.90 -60.31
C ILE A 80 0.62 3.12 -59.71
N GLN A 81 1.60 3.53 -60.43
CA GLN A 81 2.39 4.71 -60.60
C GLN A 81 1.61 6.02 -60.71
N SER A 82 2.12 7.13 -60.22
CA SER A 82 2.33 8.38 -60.97
C SER A 82 3.03 9.43 -60.11
N GLN A 83 4.25 9.78 -60.54
CA GLN A 83 4.87 11.11 -60.56
C GLN A 83 4.61 11.70 -61.96
N PRO A 84 4.99 12.98 -62.32
CA PRO A 84 5.88 13.96 -61.74
C PRO A 84 5.28 15.41 -61.72
N ASP A 85 5.97 16.43 -61.22
CA ASP A 85 6.73 17.39 -62.00
C ASP A 85 7.41 18.46 -61.13
N SER A 86 8.59 18.75 -61.63
CA SER A 86 9.56 19.76 -61.33
C SER A 86 9.14 21.18 -61.61
N GLU A 87 9.73 22.17 -60.96
CA GLU A 87 10.35 23.35 -61.55
C GLU A 87 11.17 24.13 -60.53
N ASN A 88 12.29 24.21 -60.72
CA ASN A 88 13.56 24.87 -60.96
C ASN A 88 13.46 26.40 -61.14
N TYR A 89 14.20 27.21 -60.32
CA TYR A 89 14.81 28.49 -60.72
C TYR A 89 16.03 28.84 -59.86
N THR A 90 17.13 28.79 -60.49
CA THR A 90 18.40 29.53 -60.59
C THR A 90 18.87 30.48 -59.51
N LYS A 91 20.14 30.18 -59.18
CA LYS A 91 21.35 30.98 -58.82
C LYS A 91 21.23 32.50 -58.92
N GLU A 92 21.80 33.19 -57.92
CA GLU A 92 22.84 34.17 -58.13
C GLU A 92 23.82 34.21 -56.91
N ASP A 93 25.05 34.43 -57.25
CA ASP A 93 26.33 34.39 -56.56
C ASP A 93 26.62 35.74 -55.88
N GLU A 94 27.14 35.81 -54.67
CA GLU A 94 28.16 36.77 -54.34
C GLU A 94 28.86 36.47 -52.98
N THR A 95 30.08 36.61 -53.02
CA THR A 95 31.27 36.24 -52.30
C THR A 95 31.53 37.04 -50.99
N LEU A 96 32.19 36.33 -50.02
CA LEU A 96 33.13 36.78 -49.00
C LEU A 96 32.60 37.43 -47.71
N ALA A 97 32.71 36.66 -46.59
CA ALA A 97 33.60 37.02 -45.48
C ALA A 97 33.71 35.86 -44.49
N GLN A 98 34.90 35.39 -44.23
CA GLN A 98 35.23 34.45 -43.16
C GLN A 98 35.07 35.18 -41.82
N GLU A 99 34.21 34.63 -40.96
CA GLU A 99 34.25 34.88 -39.53
C GLU A 99 34.23 33.55 -38.85
N GLU A 100 35.33 33.21 -38.20
CA GLU A 100 35.48 32.03 -37.36
C GLU A 100 34.52 32.17 -36.18
N THR A 101 33.38 31.50 -36.25
CA THR A 101 32.50 31.32 -35.10
C THR A 101 32.73 29.92 -34.52
N SER A 102 33.33 29.90 -33.36
CA SER A 102 33.45 28.72 -32.52
C SER A 102 32.10 28.05 -32.39
N VAL A 103 32.00 26.84 -32.93
CA VAL A 103 30.84 25.96 -32.73
C VAL A 103 30.90 25.52 -31.28
N GLU A 104 30.16 26.20 -30.40
CA GLU A 104 29.73 25.62 -29.13
C GLU A 104 28.87 24.39 -29.45
N THR A 105 29.41 23.23 -29.15
CA THR A 105 28.65 21.99 -29.15
C THR A 105 27.54 22.10 -28.10
N VAL A 106 26.35 22.50 -28.52
CA VAL A 106 25.15 22.39 -27.70
C VAL A 106 24.94 20.89 -27.48
N THR A 107 25.39 20.41 -26.34
CA THR A 107 25.03 19.09 -25.87
C THR A 107 23.52 19.15 -25.64
N GLU A 108 22.75 18.52 -26.52
CA GLU A 108 21.32 18.31 -26.37
C GLU A 108 21.16 17.47 -25.13
N THR A 109 20.89 18.13 -23.99
CA THR A 109 20.54 17.45 -22.73
C THR A 109 19.20 16.81 -22.98
N GLU A 110 19.14 15.48 -23.01
CA GLU A 110 17.88 14.75 -23.02
C GLU A 110 16.97 15.34 -21.92
N PRO A 111 15.66 15.52 -22.17
CA PRO A 111 14.76 16.06 -21.16
C PRO A 111 14.76 15.11 -19.96
N GLN A 112 15.35 15.56 -18.86
CA GLN A 112 15.26 14.82 -17.61
C GLN A 112 13.79 14.68 -17.24
N VAL A 113 13.26 13.48 -17.31
CA VAL A 113 11.92 13.16 -16.79
C VAL A 113 11.94 13.46 -15.31
N MET A 114 11.26 14.54 -14.91
CA MET A 114 11.15 14.91 -13.50
C MET A 114 10.25 13.89 -12.81
N LYS A 115 10.82 13.04 -11.97
CA LYS A 115 10.08 12.08 -11.14
C LYS A 115 9.23 12.82 -10.12
N LYS A 116 7.98 12.37 -9.94
CA LYS A 116 7.05 12.89 -8.93
C LYS A 116 6.88 11.88 -7.81
N VAL A 117 7.06 12.33 -6.57
CA VAL A 117 6.91 11.49 -5.38
C VAL A 117 5.82 12.09 -4.48
N TYR A 118 4.79 11.29 -4.20
CA TYR A 118 3.73 11.61 -3.23
C TYR A 118 3.99 10.80 -1.97
N LEU A 119 4.39 11.47 -0.90
CA LEU A 119 4.53 10.86 0.41
C LEU A 119 3.16 10.72 1.05
N THR A 120 2.81 9.53 1.50
CA THR A 120 1.52 9.27 2.15
C THR A 120 1.71 8.47 3.44
N PHE A 121 0.91 8.82 4.46
CA PHE A 121 0.96 8.22 5.78
C PHE A 121 -0.43 7.74 6.19
N ASP A 122 -0.53 6.49 6.63
CA ASP A 122 -1.77 5.85 7.03
C ASP A 122 -1.83 5.61 8.55
N ASP A 123 -3.03 5.42 9.11
CA ASP A 123 -3.32 5.01 10.49
C ASP A 123 -3.14 6.07 11.59
N GLY A 124 -2.67 7.26 11.24
CA GLY A 124 -2.63 8.38 12.18
C GLY A 124 -4.03 8.91 12.58
N PRO A 125 -4.09 9.91 13.45
CA PRO A 125 -2.97 10.65 14.01
C PRO A 125 -2.32 10.01 15.23
N SER A 126 -1.07 10.33 15.47
CA SER A 126 -0.31 9.95 16.67
C SER A 126 0.79 10.98 16.98
N VAL A 127 1.59 10.73 18.01
CA VAL A 127 2.79 11.53 18.28
C VAL A 127 3.74 11.57 17.07
N ASN A 128 3.78 10.51 16.27
CA ASN A 128 4.60 10.47 15.05
C ASN A 128 4.04 11.34 13.92
N THR A 129 2.72 11.56 13.86
CA THR A 129 2.12 12.54 12.94
C THR A 129 2.70 13.93 13.16
N GLN A 130 2.82 14.38 14.44
CA GLN A 130 3.47 15.64 14.77
C GLN A 130 4.93 15.67 14.31
N ASN A 131 5.69 14.65 14.65
CA ASN A 131 7.11 14.55 14.29
C ASN A 131 7.31 14.62 12.76
N ILE A 132 6.44 13.94 12.00
CA ILE A 132 6.46 13.96 10.54
C ILE A 132 6.14 15.35 9.99
N ILE A 133 5.10 16.02 10.49
CA ILE A 133 4.73 17.40 10.10
C ILE A 133 5.92 18.33 10.31
N ASP A 134 6.63 18.22 11.44
CA ASP A 134 7.78 19.05 11.76
C ASP A 134 8.97 18.78 10.81
N ILE A 135 9.16 17.53 10.38
CA ILE A 135 10.17 17.16 9.38
C ILE A 135 9.79 17.73 8.01
N LEU A 136 8.56 17.50 7.56
CA LEU A 136 8.07 17.99 6.27
C LEU A 136 8.21 19.53 6.17
N ALA A 137 7.89 20.24 7.25
CA ALA A 137 8.04 21.70 7.30
C ALA A 137 9.50 22.14 7.16
N ARG A 138 10.46 21.46 7.81
CA ARG A 138 11.90 21.74 7.69
C ARG A 138 12.42 21.59 6.27
N TYR A 139 11.90 20.63 5.51
CA TYR A 139 12.30 20.39 4.13
C TYR A 139 11.41 21.10 3.10
N ASN A 140 10.40 21.87 3.55
CA ASN A 140 9.41 22.54 2.70
C ASN A 140 8.70 21.55 1.75
N VAL A 141 8.37 20.36 2.24
CA VAL A 141 7.66 19.29 1.53
C VAL A 141 6.27 19.12 2.13
N LYS A 142 5.33 18.66 1.32
CA LYS A 142 3.97 18.33 1.74
C LYS A 142 3.69 16.85 1.52
N ALA A 143 2.75 16.31 2.31
CA ALA A 143 2.33 14.93 2.25
C ALA A 143 0.80 14.82 2.34
N THR A 144 0.28 13.61 2.14
CA THR A 144 -1.11 13.25 2.41
C THR A 144 -1.18 12.29 3.58
N PHE A 145 -2.05 12.60 4.54
CA PHE A 145 -2.31 11.76 5.71
C PHE A 145 -3.69 11.12 5.57
N PHE A 146 -3.77 9.80 5.49
CA PHE A 146 -5.01 9.03 5.51
C PHE A 146 -5.28 8.59 6.94
N VAL A 147 -6.17 9.30 7.61
CA VAL A 147 -6.35 9.20 9.06
C VAL A 147 -7.49 8.27 9.46
N VAL A 148 -7.39 7.67 10.64
CA VAL A 148 -8.43 6.85 11.28
C VAL A 148 -9.19 7.65 12.34
N GLY A 149 -10.36 7.15 12.78
CA GLY A 149 -11.21 7.82 13.76
C GLY A 149 -10.63 7.80 15.17
N LYS A 150 -10.17 8.95 15.66
CA LYS A 150 -9.74 9.18 17.05
C LYS A 150 -10.38 10.45 17.59
N THR A 151 -10.98 10.39 18.77
CA THR A 151 -11.83 11.44 19.31
C THR A 151 -11.27 12.13 20.55
N ASP A 152 -10.06 11.76 20.96
CA ASP A 152 -9.37 12.45 22.06
C ASP A 152 -8.84 13.83 21.61
N ASP A 153 -8.71 14.76 22.56
CA ASP A 153 -8.35 16.15 22.29
C ASP A 153 -7.01 16.29 21.54
N ALA A 154 -6.04 15.42 21.81
CA ALA A 154 -4.74 15.45 21.14
C ALA A 154 -4.87 15.05 19.67
N SER A 155 -5.65 14.02 19.36
CA SER A 155 -5.92 13.58 18.00
C SER A 155 -6.73 14.64 17.21
N ILE A 156 -7.72 15.27 17.84
CA ILE A 156 -8.48 16.36 17.21
C ILE A 156 -7.56 17.55 16.86
N ALA A 157 -6.63 17.91 17.74
CA ALA A 157 -5.64 18.95 17.46
C ALA A 157 -4.71 18.57 16.30
N LEU A 158 -4.33 17.29 16.17
CA LEU A 158 -3.48 16.82 15.09
C LEU A 158 -4.16 16.81 13.73
N TYR A 159 -5.47 16.47 13.62
CA TYR A 159 -6.21 16.63 12.36
C TYR A 159 -6.14 18.09 11.87
N LYS A 160 -6.41 19.03 12.76
CA LYS A 160 -6.33 20.46 12.45
C LYS A 160 -4.91 20.85 12.01
N GLN A 161 -3.88 20.35 12.69
CA GLN A 161 -2.49 20.67 12.40
C GLN A 161 -2.03 20.13 11.05
N ILE A 162 -2.47 18.94 10.64
CA ILE A 162 -2.21 18.40 9.29
C ILE A 162 -2.64 19.45 8.25
N VAL A 163 -3.85 19.95 8.35
CA VAL A 163 -4.43 20.93 7.39
C VAL A 163 -3.74 22.29 7.50
N ASP A 164 -3.60 22.84 8.71
CA ASP A 164 -3.00 24.16 8.96
C ASP A 164 -1.55 24.22 8.46
N SER A 165 -0.84 23.10 8.47
CA SER A 165 0.53 22.97 7.93
C SER A 165 0.57 22.84 6.40
N GLY A 166 -0.59 22.90 5.73
CA GLY A 166 -0.70 22.79 4.28
C GLY A 166 -0.51 21.38 3.73
N ASN A 167 -0.63 20.35 4.57
CA ASN A 167 -0.69 18.96 4.13
C ASN A 167 -2.13 18.59 3.71
N SER A 168 -2.28 17.52 2.93
CA SER A 168 -3.59 16.97 2.58
C SER A 168 -4.05 15.98 3.63
N ILE A 169 -5.35 16.01 3.95
CA ILE A 169 -5.98 15.02 4.82
C ILE A 169 -6.97 14.18 4.01
N GLY A 170 -6.91 12.86 4.20
CA GLY A 170 -7.80 11.88 3.61
C GLY A 170 -8.35 10.93 4.67
N MET A 171 -9.33 10.15 4.30
CA MET A 171 -10.01 9.18 5.14
C MET A 171 -9.39 7.80 4.97
N HIS A 172 -9.13 7.07 6.09
CA HIS A 172 -8.65 5.69 6.05
C HIS A 172 -9.64 4.70 6.67
N SER A 173 -10.66 5.10 7.29
CA SER A 173 -11.74 4.45 8.03
C SER A 173 -11.90 5.10 9.39
N TYR A 174 -13.11 5.05 9.94
CA TYR A 174 -13.32 5.46 11.31
C TYR A 174 -12.85 4.39 12.31
N SER A 175 -13.23 3.15 12.06
CA SER A 175 -13.00 2.04 13.00
C SER A 175 -11.68 1.30 12.76
N HIS A 176 -11.17 1.29 11.54
CA HIS A 176 -10.07 0.48 11.04
C HIS A 176 -10.22 -1.03 11.35
N ARG A 177 -11.46 -1.51 11.49
CA ARG A 177 -11.78 -2.91 11.78
C ARG A 177 -12.27 -3.60 10.52
N TYR A 178 -11.42 -4.39 9.90
CA TYR A 178 -11.73 -5.08 8.64
C TYR A 178 -13.04 -5.86 8.67
N SER A 179 -13.30 -6.61 9.75
CA SER A 179 -14.51 -7.43 9.90
C SER A 179 -15.80 -6.62 9.96
N THR A 180 -15.75 -5.37 10.44
CA THR A 180 -16.91 -4.48 10.51
C THR A 180 -16.96 -3.58 9.27
N LEU A 181 -15.81 -3.01 8.88
CA LEU A 181 -15.69 -2.10 7.74
C LEU A 181 -16.16 -2.76 6.44
N TYR A 182 -15.76 -4.01 6.22
CA TYR A 182 -16.03 -4.76 4.99
C TYR A 182 -17.12 -5.82 5.13
N GLU A 183 -17.97 -5.72 6.17
CA GLU A 183 -19.10 -6.62 6.36
C GLU A 183 -20.16 -6.45 5.26
N SER A 184 -20.43 -5.19 4.89
CA SER A 184 -21.37 -4.83 3.83
C SER A 184 -21.12 -3.40 3.35
N THR A 185 -21.68 -3.04 2.19
CA THR A 185 -21.64 -1.66 1.68
C THR A 185 -22.32 -0.67 2.65
N ASP A 186 -23.36 -1.09 3.36
CA ASP A 186 -24.03 -0.26 4.37
C ASP A 186 -23.12 -0.01 5.60
N ALA A 187 -22.39 -1.02 6.06
CA ALA A 187 -21.43 -0.88 7.16
C ALA A 187 -20.28 0.04 6.77
N PHE A 188 -19.77 -0.10 5.54
CA PHE A 188 -18.77 0.78 4.96
C PHE A 188 -19.26 2.23 4.87
N ALA A 189 -20.49 2.45 4.41
CA ALA A 189 -21.11 3.77 4.32
C ALA A 189 -21.22 4.47 5.69
N GLN A 190 -21.56 3.72 6.74
CA GLN A 190 -21.63 4.25 8.11
C GLN A 190 -20.22 4.63 8.64
N ASP A 191 -19.23 3.79 8.43
CA ASP A 191 -17.83 4.04 8.83
C ASP A 191 -17.28 5.29 8.11
N LEU A 192 -17.50 5.37 6.78
CA LEU A 192 -17.11 6.51 5.96
C LEU A 192 -17.78 7.82 6.43
N ALA A 193 -19.08 7.79 6.71
CA ALA A 193 -19.80 8.96 7.18
C ALA A 193 -19.24 9.46 8.52
N GLN A 194 -18.87 8.55 9.44
CA GLN A 194 -18.29 8.90 10.73
C GLN A 194 -16.92 9.57 10.61
N ILE A 195 -16.01 9.00 9.79
CA ILE A 195 -14.68 9.59 9.62
C ILE A 195 -14.76 10.93 8.86
N ARG A 196 -15.62 11.04 7.84
CA ARG A 196 -15.86 12.29 7.12
C ARG A 196 -16.35 13.39 8.04
N GLN A 197 -17.35 13.10 8.88
CA GLN A 197 -17.89 14.05 9.84
C GLN A 197 -16.83 14.48 10.86
N LEU A 198 -16.08 13.53 11.43
CA LEU A 198 -15.03 13.79 12.40
C LEU A 198 -13.95 14.75 11.85
N ILE A 199 -13.47 14.51 10.64
CA ILE A 199 -12.46 15.37 9.99
C ILE A 199 -13.05 16.75 9.72
N THR A 200 -14.27 16.81 9.21
CA THR A 200 -14.95 18.09 8.92
C THR A 200 -15.13 18.92 10.18
N ASP A 201 -15.59 18.31 11.28
CA ASP A 201 -15.78 19.00 12.56
C ASP A 201 -14.46 19.49 13.16
N ALA A 202 -13.40 18.71 13.05
CA ALA A 202 -12.08 19.04 13.59
C ALA A 202 -11.35 20.13 12.78
N THR A 203 -11.52 20.14 11.45
CA THR A 203 -10.67 20.94 10.55
C THR A 203 -11.42 22.03 9.79
N GLY A 204 -12.74 21.93 9.67
CA GLY A 204 -13.55 22.76 8.77
C GLY A 204 -13.41 22.40 7.28
N VAL A 205 -12.63 21.36 6.95
CA VAL A 205 -12.39 20.89 5.58
C VAL A 205 -13.13 19.59 5.34
N GLU A 206 -13.93 19.51 4.29
CA GLU A 206 -14.60 18.29 3.86
C GLU A 206 -13.60 17.41 3.11
N PRO A 207 -13.25 16.19 3.64
CA PRO A 207 -12.28 15.32 2.98
C PRO A 207 -12.91 14.65 1.77
N VAL A 208 -12.15 14.61 0.65
CA VAL A 208 -12.56 13.99 -0.63
C VAL A 208 -11.63 12.88 -1.07
N LEU A 209 -10.60 12.58 -0.27
CA LEU A 209 -9.63 11.51 -0.52
C LEU A 209 -9.90 10.34 0.41
N TYR A 210 -9.77 9.12 -0.11
CA TYR A 210 -9.91 7.89 0.66
C TYR A 210 -8.80 6.91 0.34
N ARG A 211 -8.37 6.13 1.31
CA ARG A 211 -7.54 4.94 1.09
C ARG A 211 -8.17 3.77 1.83
N PHE A 212 -8.39 2.67 1.13
CA PHE A 212 -8.94 1.45 1.71
C PHE A 212 -7.93 0.81 2.67
N PRO A 213 -8.28 0.49 3.94
CA PRO A 213 -7.49 -0.40 4.75
C PRO A 213 -7.16 -1.70 4.03
N GLY A 214 -5.85 -1.98 3.84
CA GLY A 214 -5.39 -3.12 3.05
C GLY A 214 -5.44 -2.95 1.53
N GLY A 215 -5.79 -1.76 1.02
CA GLY A 215 -5.85 -1.43 -0.40
C GLY A 215 -7.15 -1.84 -1.08
N SER A 216 -7.37 -1.32 -2.30
CA SER A 216 -8.60 -1.55 -3.09
C SER A 216 -8.71 -2.97 -3.65
N SER A 217 -7.65 -3.75 -3.58
CA SER A 217 -7.58 -5.16 -4.04
C SER A 217 -7.56 -6.18 -2.91
N ASN A 218 -7.87 -5.77 -1.65
CA ASN A 218 -7.87 -6.71 -0.53
C ASN A 218 -8.93 -7.81 -0.72
N THR A 219 -8.67 -8.97 -0.13
CA THR A 219 -9.53 -10.16 -0.23
C THR A 219 -10.29 -10.47 1.06
N VAL A 220 -10.29 -9.54 2.01
CA VAL A 220 -10.90 -9.71 3.34
C VAL A 220 -12.38 -9.37 3.32
N SER A 221 -12.81 -8.61 2.32
CA SER A 221 -14.19 -8.16 2.14
C SER A 221 -15.15 -9.31 1.87
N GLY A 222 -16.33 -9.27 2.49
CA GLY A 222 -17.44 -10.20 2.23
C GLY A 222 -18.19 -9.90 0.92
N GLU A 223 -18.07 -8.66 0.41
CA GLU A 223 -18.60 -8.22 -0.88
C GLU A 223 -17.45 -7.87 -1.84
N PRO A 224 -17.66 -7.88 -3.16
CA PRO A 224 -16.62 -7.43 -4.11
C PRO A 224 -16.17 -5.99 -3.82
N MET A 225 -14.87 -5.73 -3.82
CA MET A 225 -14.34 -4.38 -3.60
C MET A 225 -14.88 -3.33 -4.59
N THR A 226 -15.34 -3.77 -5.76
CA THR A 226 -15.99 -2.91 -6.76
C THR A 226 -17.25 -2.22 -6.25
N GLU A 227 -18.00 -2.82 -5.32
CA GLU A 227 -19.19 -2.19 -4.73
C GLU A 227 -18.82 -1.01 -3.82
N PHE A 228 -17.78 -1.16 -3.00
CA PHE A 228 -17.25 -0.07 -2.17
C PHE A 228 -16.65 1.05 -3.01
N ILE A 229 -15.92 0.71 -4.08
CA ILE A 229 -15.38 1.68 -5.04
C ILE A 229 -16.49 2.45 -5.73
N LYS A 230 -17.55 1.77 -6.16
CA LYS A 230 -18.73 2.39 -6.75
C LYS A 230 -19.39 3.36 -5.78
N TYR A 231 -19.56 2.95 -4.51
CA TYR A 231 -20.12 3.81 -3.47
C TYR A 231 -19.28 5.09 -3.26
N LEU A 232 -17.94 4.99 -3.19
CA LEU A 232 -17.07 6.18 -3.09
C LEU A 232 -17.25 7.12 -4.29
N ASN A 233 -17.32 6.57 -5.51
CA ASN A 233 -17.53 7.36 -6.73
C ASN A 233 -18.87 8.12 -6.70
N GLU A 234 -19.94 7.48 -6.23
CA GLU A 234 -21.27 8.10 -6.05
C GLU A 234 -21.24 9.24 -5.01
N GLN A 235 -20.31 9.19 -4.05
CA GLN A 235 -20.07 10.24 -3.05
C GLN A 235 -19.08 11.32 -3.51
N ASN A 236 -18.57 11.26 -4.75
CA ASN A 236 -17.49 12.11 -5.29
C ASN A 236 -16.20 12.04 -4.46
N ILE A 237 -15.87 10.87 -3.92
CA ILE A 237 -14.65 10.61 -3.18
C ILE A 237 -13.69 9.82 -4.05
N THR A 238 -12.46 10.31 -4.18
CA THR A 238 -11.39 9.65 -4.93
C THR A 238 -10.56 8.78 -4.00
N TYR A 239 -10.40 7.50 -4.34
CA TYR A 239 -9.51 6.62 -3.58
C TYR A 239 -8.13 6.51 -4.22
N PHE A 240 -7.13 6.21 -3.40
CA PHE A 240 -5.75 6.04 -3.81
C PHE A 240 -5.13 4.80 -3.15
N ASP A 241 -4.56 3.94 -3.97
CA ASP A 241 -3.61 2.92 -3.52
C ASP A 241 -2.18 3.48 -3.57
N TRP A 242 -1.20 2.60 -3.62
CA TRP A 242 0.22 2.93 -3.71
C TRP A 242 0.91 2.03 -4.74
N ASN A 243 2.02 2.50 -5.27
CA ASN A 243 2.91 1.70 -6.12
C ASN A 243 4.32 1.56 -5.54
N VAL A 244 4.60 2.23 -4.42
CA VAL A 244 5.84 2.11 -3.65
C VAL A 244 5.50 1.84 -2.19
N SER A 245 6.05 0.78 -1.61
CA SER A 245 5.85 0.45 -0.19
C SER A 245 7.16 0.60 0.58
N SER A 246 7.12 1.31 1.69
CA SER A 246 8.21 1.38 2.66
C SER A 246 8.46 0.07 3.39
N GLN A 247 7.47 -0.84 3.38
CA GLN A 247 7.40 -2.08 4.15
C GLN A 247 7.41 -1.88 5.68
N ASP A 248 7.10 -0.69 6.16
CA ASP A 248 7.03 -0.38 7.60
C ASP A 248 5.81 -1.02 8.31
N ALA A 249 4.81 -1.53 7.56
CA ALA A 249 3.62 -2.20 8.11
C ALA A 249 3.88 -3.60 8.68
N THR A 250 5.07 -4.17 8.46
CA THR A 250 5.39 -5.54 8.90
C THR A 250 5.42 -5.66 10.42
N SER A 251 5.15 -6.89 10.94
CA SER A 251 5.17 -7.19 12.38
C SER A 251 6.58 -7.10 13.00
N ASN A 252 7.63 -7.21 12.19
CA ASN A 252 9.01 -7.00 12.61
C ASN A 252 9.36 -5.52 12.46
N ALA A 253 10.09 -4.97 13.42
CA ALA A 253 10.58 -3.60 13.32
C ALA A 253 11.57 -3.51 12.14
N VAL A 254 11.19 -2.72 11.12
CA VAL A 254 12.04 -2.42 9.96
C VAL A 254 12.91 -1.22 10.33
N SER A 255 14.20 -1.28 10.05
CA SER A 255 15.11 -0.17 10.35
C SER A 255 14.86 1.03 9.44
N ALA A 256 15.26 2.22 9.89
CA ALA A 256 15.15 3.43 9.10
C ALA A 256 15.93 3.35 7.75
N ASP A 257 17.06 2.64 7.73
CA ASP A 257 17.83 2.40 6.50
C ASP A 257 17.10 1.46 5.53
N GLU A 258 16.46 0.41 6.03
CA GLU A 258 15.65 -0.49 5.20
C GLU A 258 14.43 0.23 4.62
N ILE A 259 13.73 1.05 5.42
CA ILE A 259 12.60 1.88 4.96
C ILE A 259 13.07 2.81 3.83
N TYR A 260 14.17 3.55 4.03
CA TYR A 260 14.77 4.40 3.01
C TYR A 260 15.09 3.63 1.73
N ASN A 261 15.79 2.50 1.84
CA ASN A 261 16.17 1.69 0.69
C ASN A 261 14.97 1.15 -0.08
N ASN A 262 13.91 0.69 0.63
CA ASN A 262 12.68 0.21 0.01
C ASN A 262 11.97 1.32 -0.78
N VAL A 263 11.89 2.52 -0.20
CA VAL A 263 11.27 3.68 -0.86
C VAL A 263 12.08 4.10 -2.08
N MET A 264 13.40 4.24 -1.95
CA MET A 264 14.26 4.67 -3.05
C MET A 264 14.27 3.66 -4.20
N ALA A 265 14.34 2.36 -3.91
CA ALA A 265 14.24 1.33 -4.95
C ALA A 265 12.89 1.40 -5.71
N GLY A 266 11.80 1.70 -5.02
CA GLY A 266 10.50 1.91 -5.65
C GLY A 266 10.45 3.18 -6.50
N VAL A 267 10.97 4.29 -5.98
CA VAL A 267 11.01 5.59 -6.68
C VAL A 267 11.88 5.52 -7.94
N ASP A 268 12.99 4.78 -7.89
CA ASP A 268 13.87 4.61 -9.05
C ASP A 268 13.20 3.91 -10.24
N ASN A 269 12.22 3.07 -9.96
CA ASN A 269 11.50 2.29 -10.97
C ASN A 269 10.21 2.95 -11.48
N ASN A 270 9.82 4.13 -10.97
CA ASN A 270 8.57 4.79 -11.32
C ASN A 270 8.78 6.28 -11.63
N ASP A 271 8.10 6.79 -12.66
CA ASP A 271 8.07 8.25 -12.95
C ASP A 271 7.16 8.98 -11.97
N VAL A 272 6.10 8.34 -11.51
CA VAL A 272 5.19 8.83 -10.48
C VAL A 272 5.09 7.78 -9.39
N SER A 273 5.48 8.16 -8.18
CA SER A 273 5.47 7.29 -7.00
C SER A 273 4.46 7.77 -5.98
N VAL A 274 3.56 6.90 -5.55
CA VAL A 274 2.73 7.05 -4.36
C VAL A 274 3.28 6.12 -3.30
N VAL A 275 3.90 6.71 -2.28
CA VAL A 275 4.65 5.96 -1.25
C VAL A 275 3.76 5.68 -0.06
N LEU A 276 3.57 4.39 0.28
CA LEU A 276 2.88 3.97 1.49
C LEU A 276 3.86 3.93 2.67
N MET A 277 3.52 4.67 3.70
CA MET A 277 4.14 4.68 5.03
C MET A 277 3.04 4.76 6.10
N HIS A 278 3.39 4.58 7.36
CA HIS A 278 2.45 4.68 8.48
C HIS A 278 3.00 5.62 9.56
N ASP A 279 2.09 6.34 10.23
CA ASP A 279 2.42 7.30 11.29
C ASP A 279 1.81 6.94 12.65
N THR A 280 1.54 5.65 12.90
CA THR A 280 1.14 5.20 14.24
C THR A 280 2.26 5.42 15.26
N GLU A 281 1.93 5.40 16.54
CA GLU A 281 2.85 5.62 17.67
C GLU A 281 4.06 4.65 17.70
N TYR A 282 3.95 3.49 17.02
CA TYR A 282 5.02 2.48 16.98
C TYR A 282 5.95 2.64 15.76
N LYS A 283 5.75 3.63 14.89
CA LYS A 283 6.49 3.83 13.64
C LYS A 283 7.62 4.87 13.75
N ASN A 284 8.37 4.83 14.84
CA ASN A 284 9.50 5.75 15.05
C ASN A 284 10.57 5.64 13.97
N THR A 285 10.82 4.43 13.45
CA THR A 285 11.79 4.20 12.36
C THR A 285 11.35 4.82 11.04
N THR A 286 10.05 4.96 10.80
CA THR A 286 9.50 5.73 9.66
C THR A 286 9.84 7.21 9.80
N VAL A 287 9.68 7.78 11.00
CA VAL A 287 10.08 9.16 11.30
C VAL A 287 11.58 9.37 11.10
N GLU A 288 12.41 8.43 11.57
CA GLU A 288 13.87 8.46 11.43
C GLU A 288 14.34 8.32 9.96
N ALA A 289 13.59 7.60 9.13
CA ALA A 289 13.90 7.41 7.71
C ALA A 289 13.60 8.65 6.87
N LEU A 290 12.60 9.45 7.27
CA LEU A 290 12.06 10.53 6.44
C LEU A 290 13.07 11.63 6.06
N PRO A 291 14.06 12.03 6.88
CA PRO A 291 15.05 13.03 6.51
C PRO A 291 16.23 12.49 5.68
N LYS A 292 16.31 11.20 5.39
CA LYS A 292 17.38 10.58 4.61
C LYS A 292 17.20 10.75 3.11
#